data_a20df0e5969f413a8152b53829efb96c
#
_entry.id   a20df0e5969f413a8152b53829efb96c
#
_cell.length_a   1.000
_cell.length_b   1.000
_cell.length_c   1.000
_cell.angle_alpha   90.00
_cell.angle_beta   90.00
_cell.angle_gamma   90.00
#
_symmetry.space_group_name_H-M   'P 1'
#
loop_
_entity.id
_entity.type
_entity.pdbx_description
1 polymer ?
#
loop_
_entity_poly.entity_id
_entity_poly.type
_entity_poly.pdbx_seq_one_letter_code
_entity_poly.pdbx_strand_id
1 'polypeptide(L)'
;MITIQIKKIALLLTAGAMLTAAGCTSSDDSSAEKTSSAAESTSLDTESASEATSSGGFKVDGTKLLDANGNEFIMRGINHPHSWYADLDGTAFPAIAGTGANCIRIVCSDGGQYSKDSLETLEKLIQLSIDNDMIAVLEVHDATGSDNVSDISAAADYWVEMKDALIGNEQYVILNIANEWVGSWNADVWEEGYTTAIPKLREAGIKNTIMVDSAGWGQFGDCIAQSGKAVFDSDPEGNTMFSVHMYGTAGKNAETIEKNLTNATDQGLCVCVGEFGYTHSDGDVDEAYIMEYCEKNGIGYMGWSWKGNSGGVEYLDIANEWDGSVLSPDWGEVLVNGENGIKKTAKKCSVFG
;
A
#
# COMPACT_ATOMS: atom_id res chain seq x y z
N MET A 1 -16.71 -37.63 -14.08
CA MET A 1 -17.67 -37.44 -12.98
C MET A 1 -17.03 -37.93 -11.70
N ILE A 2 -16.44 -37.05 -10.91
CA ILE A 2 -15.93 -37.32 -9.57
C ILE A 2 -16.63 -36.35 -8.64
N THR A 3 -17.49 -36.88 -7.79
CA THR A 3 -18.31 -36.13 -6.84
C THR A 3 -17.52 -35.93 -5.56
N ILE A 4 -17.22 -34.65 -5.25
CA ILE A 4 -16.57 -34.28 -3.98
C ILE A 4 -17.67 -34.03 -2.94
N GLN A 5 -17.64 -34.80 -1.87
CA GLN A 5 -18.53 -34.69 -0.70
C GLN A 5 -18.00 -33.61 0.24
N ILE A 6 -18.83 -32.63 0.50
CA ILE A 6 -18.55 -31.60 1.52
C ILE A 6 -19.01 -32.10 2.88
N LYS A 7 -18.09 -32.28 3.82
CA LYS A 7 -18.39 -32.55 5.23
C LYS A 7 -18.64 -31.25 5.99
N LYS A 8 -19.88 -31.07 6.48
CA LYS A 8 -20.25 -30.04 7.45
C LYS A 8 -19.72 -30.45 8.83
N ILE A 9 -18.95 -29.57 9.47
CA ILE A 9 -18.57 -29.68 10.89
C ILE A 9 -19.47 -28.72 11.66
N ALA A 10 -20.22 -29.28 12.63
CA ALA A 10 -21.07 -28.54 13.52
C ALA A 10 -20.27 -28.04 14.74
N LEU A 11 -20.37 -26.77 15.05
CA LEU A 11 -19.75 -26.14 16.22
C LEU A 11 -20.70 -26.24 17.43
N LEU A 12 -20.23 -26.82 18.54
CA LEU A 12 -20.94 -26.84 19.83
C LEU A 12 -20.58 -25.58 20.62
N LEU A 13 -21.63 -24.83 20.99
CA LEU A 13 -21.55 -23.77 22.00
C LEU A 13 -21.55 -24.39 23.41
N THR A 14 -20.65 -23.98 24.28
CA THR A 14 -20.80 -24.09 25.73
C THR A 14 -20.67 -22.71 26.37
N ALA A 15 -21.76 -22.31 26.99
CA ALA A 15 -21.85 -21.13 27.85
C ALA A 15 -21.35 -21.49 29.25
N GLY A 16 -20.61 -20.61 29.89
CA GLY A 16 -20.24 -20.69 31.30
C GLY A 16 -20.23 -19.30 31.91
N ALA A 17 -21.12 -19.11 32.90
CA ALA A 17 -21.39 -17.84 33.52
C ALA A 17 -20.74 -17.70 34.92
N MET A 18 -20.52 -16.44 35.27
CA MET A 18 -20.48 -15.79 36.61
C MET A 18 -19.35 -16.13 37.60
N LEU A 19 -18.69 -15.10 38.17
CA LEU A 19 -19.03 -14.57 39.48
C LEU A 19 -18.28 -13.26 39.79
N THR A 20 -19.04 -12.34 40.39
CA THR A 20 -18.68 -11.03 40.96
C THR A 20 -17.94 -11.13 42.29
N ALA A 21 -17.03 -10.19 42.59
CA ALA A 21 -16.83 -9.73 43.96
C ALA A 21 -16.29 -8.30 43.99
N ALA A 22 -17.03 -7.45 44.68
CA ALA A 22 -16.72 -6.07 45.00
C ALA A 22 -15.85 -6.00 46.26
N GLY A 23 -15.08 -4.93 46.42
CA GLY A 23 -14.39 -4.59 47.65
C GLY A 23 -13.88 -3.15 47.63
N CYS A 24 -14.57 -2.26 48.36
CA CYS A 24 -14.21 -0.88 48.67
C CYS A 24 -13.17 -0.78 49.80
N THR A 25 -12.43 0.35 49.84
CA THR A 25 -12.27 1.35 50.92
C THR A 25 -10.92 2.05 50.74
N SER A 26 -10.91 3.32 50.57
CA SER A 26 -10.96 4.57 51.36
C SER A 26 -9.60 5.07 51.86
N SER A 27 -9.30 6.32 51.42
CA SER A 27 -8.88 7.54 52.12
C SER A 27 -7.57 7.54 52.94
N ASP A 28 -6.71 8.54 52.83
CA ASP A 28 -6.62 9.90 53.34
C ASP A 28 -5.26 10.53 53.01
N ASP A 29 -5.24 11.70 52.48
CA ASP A 29 -4.97 13.06 52.95
C ASP A 29 -3.61 13.30 53.69
N SER A 30 -2.83 14.27 53.19
CA SER A 30 -2.35 15.51 53.83
C SER A 30 -1.14 16.13 53.12
N SER A 31 -1.35 17.29 52.58
CA SER A 31 -0.79 18.65 52.75
C SER A 31 0.72 18.86 52.91
N ALA A 32 1.20 19.69 52.02
CA ALA A 32 1.97 20.92 52.14
C ALA A 32 3.39 20.92 52.73
N GLU A 33 4.38 21.46 52.03
CA GLU A 33 4.95 22.80 52.30
C GLU A 33 5.96 23.25 51.27
N LYS A 34 5.94 24.57 51.01
CA LYS A 34 6.87 25.34 50.18
C LYS A 34 8.17 25.59 50.92
N THR A 35 9.32 25.57 50.25
CA THR A 35 10.38 26.52 50.47
C THR A 35 11.14 26.86 49.20
N SER A 36 11.26 28.15 48.96
CA SER A 36 12.07 28.78 47.92
C SER A 36 13.52 28.89 48.36
N SER A 37 14.46 28.70 47.46
CA SER A 37 15.78 29.35 47.51
C SER A 37 16.35 29.50 46.12
N ALA A 38 16.68 30.72 45.79
CA ALA A 38 17.40 31.13 44.59
C ALA A 38 18.90 30.98 44.83
N ALA A 39 19.65 30.60 43.84
CA ALA A 39 20.91 31.18 43.41
C ALA A 39 21.65 30.33 42.37
N GLU A 40 22.04 30.99 41.39
CA GLU A 40 23.28 31.18 40.64
C GLU A 40 23.49 30.34 39.39
N SER A 41 23.58 31.15 38.34
CA SER A 41 23.99 30.79 36.99
C SER A 41 25.44 30.35 36.94
N THR A 42 25.67 29.20 36.32
CA THR A 42 26.90 28.91 35.60
C THR A 42 26.56 28.42 34.22
N SER A 43 26.90 29.24 33.23
CA SER A 43 26.89 28.87 31.82
C SER A 43 27.88 27.73 31.57
N LEU A 44 27.39 26.59 31.16
CA LEU A 44 28.15 25.56 30.48
C LEU A 44 27.62 25.49 29.07
N ASP A 45 28.50 25.82 28.13
CA ASP A 45 28.30 25.62 26.70
C ASP A 45 27.94 24.16 26.48
N THR A 46 26.69 23.91 26.20
CA THR A 46 26.24 22.61 25.68
C THR A 46 26.37 22.69 24.18
N GLU A 47 27.32 21.95 23.65
CA GLU A 47 27.38 21.65 22.22
C GLU A 47 25.98 21.28 21.73
N SER A 48 25.51 22.03 20.75
CA SER A 48 24.33 21.72 19.98
C SER A 48 24.49 20.32 19.38
N ALA A 49 23.87 19.34 20.00
CA ALA A 49 23.53 18.13 19.27
C ALA A 49 22.66 18.57 18.10
N SER A 50 23.16 18.42 16.89
CA SER A 50 22.34 18.63 15.68
C SER A 50 21.10 17.74 15.86
N GLU A 51 19.95 18.39 16.03
CA GLU A 51 18.68 17.71 15.79
C GLU A 51 18.80 17.11 14.39
N ALA A 52 18.81 15.79 14.32
CA ALA A 52 18.60 15.10 13.06
C ALA A 52 17.28 15.64 12.54
N THR A 53 17.33 16.46 11.51
CA THR A 53 16.14 16.90 10.78
C THR A 53 15.46 15.62 10.36
N SER A 54 14.28 15.34 10.93
CA SER A 54 13.43 14.26 10.45
C SER A 54 13.27 14.50 8.95
N SER A 55 13.87 13.67 8.12
CA SER A 55 13.64 13.71 6.68
C SER A 55 12.14 13.57 6.49
N GLY A 56 11.48 14.57 5.88
CA GLY A 56 10.05 14.48 5.60
C GLY A 56 9.80 13.23 4.77
N GLY A 57 8.64 12.58 4.96
CA GLY A 57 8.21 11.47 4.12
C GLY A 57 7.50 11.94 2.84
N PHE A 58 7.01 10.99 2.08
CA PHE A 58 6.06 11.27 1.01
C PHE A 58 4.83 11.99 1.56
N LYS A 59 4.24 12.86 0.73
CA LYS A 59 3.02 13.61 1.06
C LYS A 59 2.08 13.73 -0.13
N VAL A 60 0.79 13.62 0.17
CA VAL A 60 -0.27 13.97 -0.77
C VAL A 60 -0.52 15.48 -0.70
N ASP A 61 -0.57 16.14 -1.87
CA ASP A 61 -0.95 17.54 -2.03
C ASP A 61 -1.98 17.64 -3.18
N GLY A 62 -3.24 17.68 -2.81
CA GLY A 62 -4.35 17.60 -3.75
C GLY A 62 -4.28 16.30 -4.55
N THR A 63 -4.17 16.39 -5.86
CA THR A 63 -4.06 15.21 -6.75
C THR A 63 -2.63 14.68 -6.92
N LYS A 64 -1.65 15.31 -6.27
CA LYS A 64 -0.23 14.99 -6.45
C LYS A 64 0.33 14.20 -5.29
N LEU A 65 1.28 13.33 -5.60
CA LEU A 65 2.18 12.72 -4.64
C LEU A 65 3.51 13.45 -4.68
N LEU A 66 3.96 13.99 -3.56
CA LEU A 66 5.25 14.67 -3.41
C LEU A 66 6.22 13.77 -2.65
N ASP A 67 7.47 13.71 -3.10
CA ASP A 67 8.54 13.04 -2.38
C ASP A 67 9.01 13.83 -1.14
N ALA A 68 9.92 13.26 -0.36
CA ALA A 68 10.41 13.90 0.87
C ALA A 68 11.15 15.21 0.65
N ASN A 69 11.59 15.52 -0.58
CA ASN A 69 12.18 16.78 -0.98
C ASN A 69 11.16 17.79 -1.52
N GLY A 70 9.86 17.41 -1.55
CA GLY A 70 8.77 18.25 -2.05
C GLY A 70 8.63 18.26 -3.57
N ASN A 71 9.28 17.37 -4.29
CA ASN A 71 9.14 17.22 -5.74
C ASN A 71 8.00 16.27 -6.06
N GLU A 72 7.27 16.54 -7.14
CA GLU A 72 6.24 15.64 -7.64
C GLU A 72 6.86 14.30 -8.05
N PHE A 73 6.32 13.20 -7.51
CA PHE A 73 6.73 11.84 -7.81
C PHE A 73 5.61 11.09 -8.52
N ILE A 74 5.87 10.72 -9.78
CA ILE A 74 4.92 9.97 -10.59
C ILE A 74 5.41 8.52 -10.64
N MET A 75 4.66 7.62 -10.02
CA MET A 75 4.98 6.19 -9.98
C MET A 75 4.98 5.59 -11.40
N ARG A 76 6.04 4.87 -11.73
CA ARG A 76 6.20 4.03 -12.90
C ARG A 76 6.81 2.74 -12.43
N GLY A 77 5.96 1.79 -12.05
CA GLY A 77 6.38 0.64 -11.27
C GLY A 77 5.91 -0.71 -11.78
N ILE A 78 6.33 -1.72 -11.05
CA ILE A 78 6.01 -3.12 -11.30
C ILE A 78 5.66 -3.78 -9.97
N ASN A 79 4.63 -4.63 -9.97
CA ASN A 79 4.27 -5.48 -8.84
C ASN A 79 5.20 -6.69 -8.78
N HIS A 80 5.69 -7.03 -7.58
CA HIS A 80 6.55 -8.17 -7.33
C HIS A 80 5.91 -9.15 -6.33
N PRO A 81 5.74 -10.43 -6.70
CA PRO A 81 5.03 -11.43 -5.90
C PRO A 81 5.92 -12.06 -4.81
N HIS A 82 6.48 -11.26 -3.89
CA HIS A 82 7.42 -11.69 -2.86
C HIS A 82 6.89 -12.87 -2.03
N SER A 83 5.66 -12.81 -1.50
CA SER A 83 5.11 -13.85 -0.63
C SER A 83 5.12 -15.26 -1.23
N TRP A 84 5.17 -15.36 -2.56
CA TRP A 84 5.21 -16.65 -3.27
C TRP A 84 6.61 -17.02 -3.76
N TYR A 85 7.54 -16.05 -3.85
CA TYR A 85 8.85 -16.21 -4.49
C TYR A 85 9.97 -15.47 -3.76
N ALA A 86 9.97 -15.48 -2.42
CA ALA A 86 10.90 -14.71 -1.57
C ALA A 86 12.39 -15.03 -1.80
N ASP A 87 12.71 -16.23 -2.27
CA ASP A 87 14.07 -16.64 -2.63
C ASP A 87 14.57 -16.01 -3.93
N LEU A 88 13.68 -15.37 -4.69
CA LEU A 88 14.00 -14.71 -5.97
C LEU A 88 14.09 -13.18 -5.87
N ASP A 89 13.83 -12.59 -4.70
CA ASP A 89 13.92 -11.13 -4.49
C ASP A 89 15.26 -10.56 -4.95
N GLY A 90 16.37 -11.20 -4.55
CA GLY A 90 17.72 -10.77 -4.91
C GLY A 90 18.00 -10.77 -6.42
N THR A 91 17.22 -11.51 -7.20
CA THR A 91 17.30 -11.53 -8.67
C THR A 91 16.29 -10.55 -9.28
N ALA A 92 15.07 -10.52 -8.76
CA ALA A 92 13.98 -9.73 -9.31
C ALA A 92 14.17 -8.21 -9.12
N PHE A 93 14.58 -7.76 -7.93
CA PHE A 93 14.71 -6.32 -7.64
C PHE A 93 15.68 -5.61 -8.59
N PRO A 94 16.94 -6.08 -8.77
CA PRO A 94 17.84 -5.47 -9.76
C PRO A 94 17.30 -5.54 -11.19
N ALA A 95 16.58 -6.61 -11.53
CA ALA A 95 16.02 -6.77 -12.87
C ALA A 95 14.86 -5.80 -13.12
N ILE A 96 13.96 -5.60 -12.13
CA ILE A 96 12.89 -4.61 -12.17
C ILE A 96 13.49 -3.20 -12.29
N ALA A 97 14.47 -2.85 -11.46
CA ALA A 97 15.18 -1.56 -11.57
C ALA A 97 15.83 -1.36 -12.94
N GLY A 98 16.36 -2.44 -13.54
CA GLY A 98 16.92 -2.45 -14.90
C GLY A 98 15.92 -2.08 -16.00
N THR A 99 14.62 -2.19 -15.75
CA THR A 99 13.56 -1.69 -16.65
C THR A 99 13.44 -0.17 -16.64
N GLY A 100 14.04 0.50 -15.64
CA GLY A 100 13.86 1.92 -15.36
C GLY A 100 12.71 2.22 -14.38
N ALA A 101 12.09 1.20 -13.79
CA ALA A 101 11.04 1.39 -12.78
C ALA A 101 11.57 2.24 -11.61
N ASN A 102 10.76 3.19 -11.13
CA ASN A 102 11.09 4.05 -9.99
C ASN A 102 10.42 3.64 -8.68
N CYS A 103 9.52 2.65 -8.74
CA CYS A 103 8.91 2.02 -7.58
C CYS A 103 8.60 0.55 -7.84
N ILE A 104 8.45 -0.19 -6.76
CA ILE A 104 8.10 -1.61 -6.75
C ILE A 104 6.98 -1.83 -5.72
N ARG A 105 5.84 -2.40 -6.13
CA ARG A 105 4.79 -2.81 -5.20
C ARG A 105 5.00 -4.26 -4.82
N ILE A 106 5.12 -4.52 -3.53
CA ILE A 106 5.62 -5.78 -3.00
C ILE A 106 4.49 -6.49 -2.26
N VAL A 107 4.15 -7.68 -2.75
CA VAL A 107 3.17 -8.57 -2.13
C VAL A 107 3.75 -9.13 -0.84
N CYS A 108 3.24 -8.69 0.31
CA CYS A 108 3.59 -9.19 1.64
C CYS A 108 2.43 -9.97 2.26
N SER A 109 2.69 -10.65 3.37
CA SER A 109 1.71 -11.46 4.09
C SER A 109 1.68 -11.18 5.59
N ASP A 110 0.47 -11.05 6.14
CA ASP A 110 0.23 -11.00 7.59
C ASP A 110 0.10 -12.38 8.25
N GLY A 111 0.10 -13.45 7.44
CA GLY A 111 -0.03 -14.83 7.88
C GLY A 111 -1.46 -15.38 7.83
N GLY A 112 -2.39 -14.64 7.24
CA GLY A 112 -3.78 -15.06 7.08
C GLY A 112 -3.94 -16.17 6.04
N GLN A 113 -3.32 -16.02 4.88
CA GLN A 113 -3.33 -17.02 3.80
C GLN A 113 -1.94 -17.58 3.51
N TYR A 114 -0.90 -16.74 3.60
CA TYR A 114 0.47 -17.10 3.23
C TYR A 114 1.38 -17.11 4.45
N SER A 115 2.68 -17.31 4.25
CA SER A 115 3.65 -17.25 5.34
C SER A 115 3.83 -15.81 5.79
N LYS A 116 3.61 -15.55 7.08
CA LYS A 116 3.76 -14.21 7.67
C LYS A 116 5.16 -13.66 7.45
N ASP A 117 5.25 -12.47 6.91
CA ASP A 117 6.51 -11.75 6.81
C ASP A 117 6.90 -11.15 8.16
N SER A 118 8.16 -11.35 8.54
CA SER A 118 8.72 -10.82 9.77
C SER A 118 9.22 -9.38 9.60
N LEU A 119 9.47 -8.70 10.71
CA LEU A 119 10.12 -7.39 10.71
C LEU A 119 11.43 -7.40 9.89
N GLU A 120 12.28 -8.41 10.11
CA GLU A 120 13.56 -8.58 9.38
C GLU A 120 13.32 -8.75 7.86
N THR A 121 12.24 -9.46 7.47
CA THR A 121 11.88 -9.60 6.06
C THR A 121 11.51 -8.25 5.45
N LEU A 122 10.65 -7.48 6.12
CA LEU A 122 10.25 -6.16 5.63
C LEU A 122 11.43 -5.18 5.54
N GLU A 123 12.29 -5.14 6.55
CA GLU A 123 13.52 -4.33 6.54
C GLU A 123 14.42 -4.69 5.35
N LYS A 124 14.57 -6.00 5.06
CA LYS A 124 15.34 -6.47 3.90
C LYS A 124 14.70 -6.02 2.58
N LEU A 125 13.37 -6.12 2.42
CA LEU A 125 12.66 -5.70 1.21
C LEU A 125 12.80 -4.20 0.97
N ILE A 126 12.67 -3.40 2.02
CA ILE A 126 12.87 -1.95 1.98
C ILE A 126 14.32 -1.65 1.56
N GLN A 127 15.30 -2.30 2.17
CA GLN A 127 16.72 -2.09 1.84
C GLN A 127 17.02 -2.50 0.39
N LEU A 128 16.47 -3.62 -0.10
CA LEU A 128 16.61 -4.02 -1.50
C LEU A 128 16.01 -2.98 -2.46
N SER A 129 14.88 -2.37 -2.10
CA SER A 129 14.30 -1.28 -2.89
C SER A 129 15.23 -0.07 -2.93
N ILE A 130 15.76 0.34 -1.76
CA ILE A 130 16.70 1.46 -1.64
C ILE A 130 17.98 1.21 -2.43
N ASP A 131 18.58 0.02 -2.31
CA ASP A 131 19.81 -0.37 -3.00
C ASP A 131 19.64 -0.36 -4.54
N ASN A 132 18.41 -0.40 -5.03
CA ASN A 132 18.05 -0.36 -6.44
C ASN A 132 17.37 0.96 -6.86
N ASP A 133 17.45 2.02 -6.04
CA ASP A 133 16.88 3.35 -6.33
C ASP A 133 15.35 3.34 -6.59
N MET A 134 14.63 2.42 -5.98
CA MET A 134 13.17 2.29 -6.11
C MET A 134 12.46 2.61 -4.79
N ILE A 135 11.30 3.23 -4.88
CA ILE A 135 10.37 3.40 -3.76
C ILE A 135 9.61 2.09 -3.53
N ALA A 136 9.60 1.62 -2.29
CA ALA A 136 8.84 0.45 -1.90
C ALA A 136 7.37 0.82 -1.64
N VAL A 137 6.43 0.12 -2.27
CA VAL A 137 5.01 0.12 -1.93
C VAL A 137 4.71 -1.24 -1.32
N LEU A 138 4.62 -1.29 0.01
CA LEU A 138 4.36 -2.54 0.74
C LEU A 138 2.86 -2.77 0.87
N GLU A 139 2.36 -3.98 0.58
CA GLU A 139 0.95 -4.32 0.75
C GLU A 139 0.76 -5.70 1.40
N VAL A 140 -0.34 -5.92 2.13
CA VAL A 140 -0.77 -7.22 2.64
C VAL A 140 -1.80 -7.82 1.68
N HIS A 141 -1.49 -9.03 1.16
CA HIS A 141 -2.31 -9.69 0.12
C HIS A 141 -3.37 -10.66 0.67
N ASP A 142 -3.28 -10.99 1.95
CA ASP A 142 -4.07 -12.05 2.59
C ASP A 142 -5.56 -11.74 2.65
N ALA A 143 -5.93 -10.47 2.75
CA ALA A 143 -7.34 -10.03 2.87
C ALA A 143 -8.08 -9.93 1.53
N THR A 144 -7.42 -10.22 0.39
CA THR A 144 -7.95 -10.03 -0.97
C THR A 144 -9.35 -10.64 -1.14
N GLY A 145 -10.35 -9.81 -1.50
CA GLY A 145 -11.72 -10.21 -1.79
C GLY A 145 -12.58 -10.63 -0.58
N SER A 146 -12.15 -10.34 0.63
CA SER A 146 -12.76 -10.87 1.87
C SER A 146 -14.12 -10.25 2.21
N ASP A 147 -14.34 -8.96 1.96
CA ASP A 147 -15.49 -8.15 2.40
C ASP A 147 -15.66 -8.02 3.94
N ASN A 148 -14.79 -8.61 4.76
CA ASN A 148 -14.91 -8.54 6.21
C ASN A 148 -14.06 -7.42 6.79
N VAL A 149 -14.66 -6.48 7.50
CA VAL A 149 -13.95 -5.39 8.21
C VAL A 149 -12.91 -5.93 9.20
N SER A 150 -13.12 -7.15 9.75
CA SER A 150 -12.13 -7.82 10.60
C SER A 150 -10.79 -8.10 9.89
N ASP A 151 -10.81 -8.36 8.57
CA ASP A 151 -9.60 -8.77 7.85
C ASP A 151 -8.73 -7.56 7.49
N ILE A 152 -9.34 -6.42 7.10
CA ILE A 152 -8.55 -5.18 6.98
C ILE A 152 -8.09 -4.68 8.36
N SER A 153 -8.86 -4.93 9.43
CA SER A 153 -8.41 -4.63 10.79
C SER A 153 -7.22 -5.49 11.19
N ALA A 154 -7.18 -6.77 10.78
CA ALA A 154 -6.04 -7.67 11.02
C ALA A 154 -4.79 -7.21 10.23
N ALA A 155 -4.96 -6.81 8.97
CA ALA A 155 -3.88 -6.22 8.19
C ALA A 155 -3.32 -4.94 8.85
N ALA A 156 -4.20 -4.08 9.39
CA ALA A 156 -3.76 -2.91 10.14
C ALA A 156 -3.05 -3.29 11.45
N ASP A 157 -3.47 -4.34 12.17
CA ASP A 157 -2.78 -4.86 13.35
C ASP A 157 -1.37 -5.37 13.01
N TYR A 158 -1.24 -6.07 11.89
CA TYR A 158 0.06 -6.50 11.39
C TYR A 158 0.98 -5.31 11.11
N TRP A 159 0.52 -4.27 10.44
CA TRP A 159 1.34 -3.07 10.20
C TRP A 159 1.71 -2.34 11.49
N VAL A 160 0.83 -2.33 12.51
CA VAL A 160 1.17 -1.81 13.84
C VAL A 160 2.24 -2.66 14.52
N GLU A 161 2.18 -3.99 14.39
CA GLU A 161 3.25 -4.89 14.87
C GLU A 161 4.58 -4.63 14.16
N MET A 162 4.53 -4.37 12.84
CA MET A 162 5.70 -4.15 11.98
C MET A 162 6.12 -2.68 11.86
N LYS A 163 5.57 -1.78 12.65
CA LYS A 163 5.80 -0.32 12.53
C LYS A 163 7.25 0.11 12.54
N ASP A 164 8.13 -0.66 13.19
CA ASP A 164 9.54 -0.33 13.27
C ASP A 164 10.26 -0.44 11.90
N ALA A 165 9.72 -1.18 10.94
CA ALA A 165 10.16 -1.16 9.55
C ALA A 165 9.68 0.09 8.79
N LEU A 166 8.60 0.73 9.24
CA LEU A 166 7.94 1.84 8.54
C LEU A 166 8.40 3.21 9.05
N ILE A 167 8.46 3.36 10.39
CA ILE A 167 8.84 4.62 11.06
C ILE A 167 10.34 4.90 10.82
N GLY A 168 10.62 6.08 10.26
CA GLY A 168 11.97 6.47 9.83
C GLY A 168 12.27 6.15 8.36
N ASN A 169 11.39 5.40 7.69
CA ASN A 169 11.47 5.06 6.27
C ASN A 169 10.39 5.77 5.42
N GLU A 170 9.74 6.81 5.93
CA GLU A 170 8.64 7.52 5.27
C GLU A 170 9.03 8.11 3.90
N GLN A 171 10.31 8.35 3.68
CA GLN A 171 10.83 8.84 2.40
C GLN A 171 11.04 7.74 1.35
N TYR A 172 11.01 6.47 1.76
CA TYR A 172 11.27 5.31 0.90
C TYR A 172 10.09 4.36 0.77
N VAL A 173 9.09 4.49 1.67
CA VAL A 173 8.00 3.53 1.80
C VAL A 173 6.64 4.21 1.73
N ILE A 174 5.80 3.74 0.82
CA ILE A 174 4.36 3.97 0.75
C ILE A 174 3.68 2.71 1.28
N LEU A 175 2.68 2.85 2.14
CA LEU A 175 1.98 1.74 2.77
C LEU A 175 0.60 1.52 2.14
N ASN A 176 0.46 0.46 1.36
CA ASN A 176 -0.84 -0.03 0.89
C ASN A 176 -1.40 -1.01 1.93
N ILE A 177 -2.44 -0.61 2.67
CA ILE A 177 -2.88 -1.32 3.89
C ILE A 177 -3.20 -2.78 3.61
N ALA A 178 -4.00 -3.05 2.58
CA ALA A 178 -4.39 -4.39 2.16
C ALA A 178 -4.77 -4.38 0.68
N ASN A 179 -4.30 -5.39 -0.06
CA ASN A 179 -4.67 -5.59 -1.45
C ASN A 179 -6.15 -5.94 -1.56
N GLU A 180 -6.90 -5.20 -2.38
CA GLU A 180 -8.25 -5.56 -2.89
C GLU A 180 -9.19 -6.17 -1.83
N TRP A 181 -9.13 -5.73 -0.57
CA TRP A 181 -9.82 -6.43 0.52
C TRP A 181 -11.35 -6.47 0.36
N VAL A 182 -11.95 -5.50 -0.35
CA VAL A 182 -13.38 -5.54 -0.69
C VAL A 182 -13.57 -6.16 -2.07
N GLY A 183 -14.04 -7.42 -2.11
CA GLY A 183 -14.39 -8.11 -3.34
C GLY A 183 -15.73 -7.68 -3.91
N SER A 184 -16.68 -7.26 -3.08
CA SER A 184 -17.98 -6.77 -3.49
C SER A 184 -17.93 -5.33 -4.03
N TRP A 185 -18.96 -4.94 -4.79
CA TRP A 185 -19.16 -3.57 -5.28
C TRP A 185 -19.93 -2.75 -4.23
N ASN A 186 -19.34 -2.66 -3.01
CA ASN A 186 -19.99 -2.05 -1.86
C ASN A 186 -19.11 -0.93 -1.25
N ALA A 187 -19.49 0.31 -1.55
CA ALA A 187 -18.78 1.48 -1.06
C ALA A 187 -18.91 1.69 0.45
N ASP A 188 -20.04 1.26 1.06
CA ASP A 188 -20.26 1.44 2.50
C ASP A 188 -19.32 0.55 3.33
N VAL A 189 -19.15 -0.72 2.94
CA VAL A 189 -18.19 -1.63 3.56
C VAL A 189 -16.76 -1.12 3.38
N TRP A 190 -16.43 -0.63 2.19
CA TRP A 190 -15.13 -0.06 1.86
C TRP A 190 -14.81 1.16 2.74
N GLU A 191 -15.76 2.08 2.91
CA GLU A 191 -15.64 3.24 3.79
C GLU A 191 -15.43 2.82 5.24
N GLU A 192 -16.29 1.92 5.77
CA GLU A 192 -16.22 1.43 7.15
C GLU A 192 -14.84 0.86 7.48
N GLY A 193 -14.30 0.02 6.59
CA GLY A 193 -13.00 -0.61 6.82
C GLY A 193 -11.86 0.39 6.85
N TYR A 194 -11.75 1.27 5.85
CA TYR A 194 -10.64 2.21 5.81
C TYR A 194 -10.73 3.32 6.84
N THR A 195 -11.93 3.83 7.16
CA THR A 195 -12.12 4.81 8.24
C THR A 195 -11.83 4.24 9.63
N THR A 196 -11.80 2.91 9.76
CA THR A 196 -11.36 2.20 10.97
C THR A 196 -9.85 1.93 10.96
N ALA A 197 -9.31 1.47 9.84
CA ALA A 197 -7.90 1.04 9.75
C ALA A 197 -6.92 2.23 9.76
N ILE A 198 -7.22 3.31 9.04
CA ILE A 198 -6.32 4.47 8.90
C ILE A 198 -6.02 5.13 10.26
N PRO A 199 -7.02 5.51 11.09
CA PRO A 199 -6.75 6.09 12.41
C PRO A 199 -5.89 5.19 13.30
N LYS A 200 -6.12 3.87 13.26
CA LYS A 200 -5.36 2.88 14.03
C LYS A 200 -3.85 2.91 13.67
N LEU A 201 -3.52 3.01 12.39
CA LEU A 201 -2.13 3.15 11.95
C LEU A 201 -1.52 4.47 12.42
N ARG A 202 -2.28 5.55 12.33
CA ARG A 202 -1.83 6.89 12.77
C ARG A 202 -1.63 6.97 14.30
N GLU A 203 -2.51 6.35 15.08
CA GLU A 203 -2.35 6.22 16.54
C GLU A 203 -1.09 5.44 16.92
N ALA A 204 -0.67 4.47 16.10
CA ALA A 204 0.58 3.73 16.29
C ALA A 204 1.85 4.53 15.91
N GLY A 205 1.69 5.73 15.35
CA GLY A 205 2.79 6.61 14.95
C GLY A 205 3.29 6.41 13.52
N ILE A 206 2.62 5.61 12.70
CA ILE A 206 2.95 5.40 11.28
C ILE A 206 2.52 6.64 10.49
N LYS A 207 3.49 7.34 9.85
CA LYS A 207 3.27 8.58 9.09
C LYS A 207 3.47 8.43 7.58
N ASN A 208 3.87 7.26 7.13
CA ASN A 208 3.99 6.93 5.71
C ASN A 208 2.74 7.33 4.94
N THR A 209 2.89 7.75 3.68
CA THR A 209 1.73 7.87 2.79
C THR A 209 0.98 6.54 2.76
N ILE A 210 -0.32 6.58 3.05
CA ILE A 210 -1.18 5.41 2.97
C ILE A 210 -1.78 5.33 1.57
N MET A 211 -1.77 4.14 0.99
CA MET A 211 -2.49 3.82 -0.25
C MET A 211 -3.67 2.91 0.09
N VAL A 212 -4.83 3.18 -0.52
CA VAL A 212 -6.05 2.39 -0.32
C VAL A 212 -6.61 1.96 -1.67
N ASP A 213 -6.77 0.66 -1.87
CA ASP A 213 -7.33 0.11 -3.10
C ASP A 213 -8.85 0.28 -3.12
N SER A 214 -9.42 0.55 -4.28
CA SER A 214 -10.87 0.66 -4.44
C SER A 214 -11.58 -0.69 -4.19
N ALA A 215 -12.89 -0.66 -3.95
CA ALA A 215 -13.71 -1.86 -3.81
C ALA A 215 -13.81 -2.65 -5.13
N GLY A 216 -14.53 -3.78 -5.11
CA GLY A 216 -14.80 -4.59 -6.30
C GLY A 216 -13.53 -5.19 -6.90
N TRP A 217 -12.68 -5.80 -6.07
CA TRP A 217 -11.37 -6.30 -6.50
C TRP A 217 -10.51 -5.17 -7.11
N GLY A 218 -10.43 -4.04 -6.41
CA GLY A 218 -9.70 -2.87 -6.89
C GLY A 218 -10.32 -2.14 -8.10
N GLN A 219 -11.42 -2.66 -8.68
CA GLN A 219 -11.95 -2.19 -9.97
C GLN A 219 -13.17 -1.25 -9.85
N PHE A 220 -13.67 -1.03 -8.64
CA PHE A 220 -14.85 -0.18 -8.41
C PHE A 220 -14.46 1.26 -8.06
N GLY A 221 -13.95 2.01 -9.04
CA GLY A 221 -13.58 3.42 -8.84
C GLY A 221 -14.74 4.32 -8.37
N ASP A 222 -16.00 3.92 -8.59
CA ASP A 222 -17.18 4.68 -8.10
C ASP A 222 -17.26 4.70 -6.56
N CYS A 223 -16.61 3.78 -5.82
CA CYS A 223 -16.53 3.86 -4.35
C CYS A 223 -15.74 5.10 -3.91
N ILE A 224 -14.72 5.49 -4.67
CA ILE A 224 -13.95 6.71 -4.41
C ILE A 224 -14.84 7.95 -4.66
N ALA A 225 -15.65 7.94 -5.73
CA ALA A 225 -16.61 9.02 -5.98
C ALA A 225 -17.64 9.17 -4.84
N GLN A 226 -18.08 8.05 -4.25
CA GLN A 226 -19.08 8.02 -3.20
C GLN A 226 -18.51 8.37 -1.82
N SER A 227 -17.38 7.80 -1.46
CA SER A 227 -16.85 7.81 -0.08
C SER A 227 -15.36 8.19 0.04
N GLY A 228 -14.68 8.49 -1.07
CA GLY A 228 -13.23 8.81 -1.05
C GLY A 228 -12.89 9.98 -0.13
N LYS A 229 -13.73 11.00 -0.12
CA LYS A 229 -13.53 12.15 0.78
C LYS A 229 -13.67 11.77 2.25
N ALA A 230 -14.62 10.91 2.62
CA ALA A 230 -14.79 10.43 4.00
C ALA A 230 -13.58 9.60 4.45
N VAL A 231 -13.08 8.73 3.57
CA VAL A 231 -11.86 7.94 3.83
C VAL A 231 -10.65 8.87 3.99
N PHE A 232 -10.45 9.83 3.09
CA PHE A 232 -9.35 10.81 3.20
C PHE A 232 -9.43 11.62 4.49
N ASP A 233 -10.62 12.12 4.85
CA ASP A 233 -10.84 12.93 6.05
C ASP A 233 -10.69 12.14 7.36
N SER A 234 -10.70 10.81 7.31
CA SER A 234 -10.41 9.95 8.46
C SER A 234 -8.91 9.90 8.81
N ASP A 235 -8.05 10.35 7.90
CA ASP A 235 -6.60 10.43 8.11
C ASP A 235 -6.21 11.78 8.77
N PRO A 236 -5.83 11.80 10.05
CA PRO A 236 -5.41 13.04 10.72
C PRO A 236 -4.13 13.68 10.14
N GLU A 237 -3.33 12.91 9.40
CA GLU A 237 -2.14 13.42 8.71
C GLU A 237 -2.49 13.97 7.30
N GLY A 238 -3.72 13.70 6.78
CA GLY A 238 -4.12 14.09 5.43
C GLY A 238 -3.19 13.52 4.34
N ASN A 239 -2.67 12.32 4.56
CA ASN A 239 -1.62 11.71 3.73
C ASN A 239 -2.04 10.34 3.18
N THR A 240 -3.28 10.28 2.67
CA THR A 240 -3.86 9.09 2.04
C THR A 240 -4.07 9.31 0.55
N MET A 241 -3.62 8.36 -0.28
CA MET A 241 -3.86 8.28 -1.70
C MET A 241 -4.69 7.05 -2.06
N PHE A 242 -5.29 7.07 -3.24
CA PHE A 242 -6.17 6.02 -3.73
C PHE A 242 -5.54 5.22 -4.85
N SER A 243 -5.94 3.96 -4.96
CA SER A 243 -5.48 3.04 -5.99
C SER A 243 -6.68 2.40 -6.68
N VAL A 244 -6.65 2.37 -8.00
CA VAL A 244 -7.62 1.63 -8.83
C VAL A 244 -6.85 0.54 -9.57
N HIS A 245 -7.35 -0.69 -9.52
CA HIS A 245 -6.83 -1.77 -10.34
C HIS A 245 -7.60 -1.83 -11.65
N MET A 246 -6.90 -1.90 -12.76
CA MET A 246 -7.52 -1.80 -14.08
C MET A 246 -7.32 -3.08 -14.89
N TYR A 247 -8.27 -4.00 -14.68
CA TYR A 247 -8.43 -5.19 -15.50
C TYR A 247 -9.62 -5.05 -16.45
N GLY A 248 -10.17 -6.15 -16.97
CA GLY A 248 -11.19 -6.11 -18.02
C GLY A 248 -12.47 -5.33 -17.69
N THR A 249 -12.78 -5.14 -16.41
CA THR A 249 -13.93 -4.33 -15.99
C THR A 249 -13.59 -2.84 -15.95
N ALA A 250 -12.52 -2.47 -15.26
CA ALA A 250 -12.15 -1.06 -15.02
C ALA A 250 -11.26 -0.46 -16.12
N GLY A 251 -10.50 -1.30 -16.85
CA GLY A 251 -9.54 -0.88 -17.88
C GLY A 251 -9.98 -1.09 -19.32
N LYS A 252 -11.23 -1.45 -19.59
CA LYS A 252 -11.71 -1.94 -20.88
C LYS A 252 -11.71 -0.93 -22.05
N ASN A 253 -11.73 0.35 -21.79
CA ASN A 253 -11.73 1.41 -22.79
C ASN A 253 -11.51 2.80 -22.17
N ALA A 254 -11.19 3.78 -23.01
CA ALA A 254 -10.91 5.15 -22.62
C ALA A 254 -11.96 5.76 -21.67
N GLU A 255 -13.25 5.67 -22.00
CA GLU A 255 -14.35 6.26 -21.20
C GLU A 255 -14.36 5.69 -19.77
N THR A 256 -14.17 4.37 -19.63
CA THR A 256 -14.14 3.70 -18.33
C THR A 256 -12.92 4.06 -17.52
N ILE A 257 -11.73 4.08 -18.18
CA ILE A 257 -10.44 4.45 -17.57
C ILE A 257 -10.51 5.89 -17.05
N GLU A 258 -10.91 6.84 -17.90
CA GLU A 258 -11.04 8.24 -17.52
C GLU A 258 -11.99 8.41 -16.35
N LYS A 259 -13.18 7.81 -16.40
CA LYS A 259 -14.17 7.87 -15.32
C LYS A 259 -13.58 7.37 -14.00
N ASN A 260 -12.92 6.22 -13.98
CA ASN A 260 -12.37 5.64 -12.77
C ASN A 260 -11.31 6.54 -12.13
N LEU A 261 -10.49 7.22 -12.91
CA LEU A 261 -9.46 8.12 -12.40
C LEU A 261 -10.01 9.50 -12.02
N THR A 262 -10.95 10.04 -12.81
CA THR A 262 -11.59 11.33 -12.49
C THR A 262 -12.48 11.25 -11.26
N ASN A 263 -13.00 10.08 -10.90
CA ASN A 263 -13.71 9.87 -9.63
C ASN A 263 -12.90 10.32 -8.40
N ALA A 264 -11.58 10.26 -8.46
CA ALA A 264 -10.70 10.78 -7.42
C ALA A 264 -10.24 12.21 -7.71
N THR A 265 -9.71 12.47 -8.92
CA THR A 265 -9.07 13.75 -9.22
C THR A 265 -10.04 14.93 -9.22
N ASP A 266 -11.30 14.73 -9.60
CA ASP A 266 -12.36 15.77 -9.54
C ASP A 266 -12.69 16.19 -8.10
N GLN A 267 -12.36 15.35 -7.11
CA GLN A 267 -12.48 15.66 -5.68
C GLN A 267 -11.18 16.23 -5.08
N GLY A 268 -10.15 16.40 -5.90
CA GLY A 268 -8.83 16.81 -5.44
C GLY A 268 -8.10 15.72 -4.65
N LEU A 269 -8.37 14.45 -4.93
CA LEU A 269 -7.75 13.29 -4.28
C LEU A 269 -6.66 12.72 -5.19
N CYS A 270 -5.52 12.33 -4.60
CA CYS A 270 -4.42 11.68 -5.28
C CYS A 270 -4.79 10.22 -5.60
N VAL A 271 -4.55 9.80 -6.84
CA VAL A 271 -4.86 8.45 -7.31
C VAL A 271 -3.75 7.88 -8.18
N CYS A 272 -3.62 6.56 -8.17
CA CYS A 272 -2.80 5.82 -9.13
C CYS A 272 -3.53 4.59 -9.65
N VAL A 273 -2.97 3.97 -10.69
CA VAL A 273 -3.31 2.60 -11.10
C VAL A 273 -2.35 1.65 -10.39
N GLY A 274 -2.83 0.99 -9.32
CA GLY A 274 -2.00 0.11 -8.47
C GLY A 274 -1.66 -1.21 -9.14
N GLU A 275 -2.58 -1.69 -9.97
CA GLU A 275 -2.40 -2.89 -10.80
C GLU A 275 -3.08 -2.71 -12.15
N PHE A 276 -2.46 -3.24 -13.20
CA PHE A 276 -3.09 -3.48 -14.50
C PHE A 276 -2.28 -4.49 -15.31
N GLY A 277 -2.96 -5.11 -16.27
CA GLY A 277 -2.37 -5.97 -17.28
C GLY A 277 -2.91 -5.60 -18.65
N TYR A 278 -2.58 -6.37 -19.69
CA TYR A 278 -3.13 -6.14 -21.04
C TYR A 278 -4.44 -6.93 -21.28
N THR A 279 -4.67 -7.96 -20.50
CA THR A 279 -5.92 -8.77 -20.50
C THR A 279 -6.10 -9.45 -19.16
N HIS A 280 -7.32 -9.86 -18.83
CA HIS A 280 -7.61 -10.67 -17.64
C HIS A 280 -8.85 -11.54 -17.89
N SER A 281 -9.19 -12.42 -16.92
CA SER A 281 -10.35 -13.33 -17.03
C SER A 281 -11.70 -12.63 -17.21
N ASP A 282 -11.81 -11.36 -16.82
CA ASP A 282 -12.99 -10.51 -16.95
C ASP A 282 -13.01 -9.65 -18.24
N GLY A 283 -11.96 -9.73 -19.06
CA GLY A 283 -11.93 -9.09 -20.37
C GLY A 283 -10.57 -8.52 -20.78
N ASP A 284 -10.59 -7.92 -21.96
CA ASP A 284 -9.45 -7.20 -22.55
C ASP A 284 -9.27 -5.83 -21.86
N VAL A 285 -8.05 -5.34 -21.82
CA VAL A 285 -7.65 -4.07 -21.18
C VAL A 285 -7.04 -3.15 -22.22
N ASP A 286 -7.39 -1.90 -22.20
CA ASP A 286 -6.77 -0.85 -23.02
C ASP A 286 -5.54 -0.28 -22.29
N GLU A 287 -4.52 -1.13 -22.09
CA GLU A 287 -3.30 -0.81 -21.33
C GLU A 287 -2.52 0.35 -21.98
N ALA A 288 -2.59 0.46 -23.28
CA ALA A 288 -1.94 1.54 -24.01
C ALA A 288 -2.59 2.89 -23.63
N TYR A 289 -3.91 2.93 -23.56
CA TYR A 289 -4.63 4.13 -23.14
C TYR A 289 -4.46 4.43 -21.65
N ILE A 290 -4.41 3.42 -20.78
CA ILE A 290 -4.09 3.61 -19.34
C ILE A 290 -2.77 4.35 -19.21
N MET A 291 -1.70 3.87 -19.88
CA MET A 291 -0.38 4.49 -19.79
C MET A 291 -0.35 5.89 -20.41
N GLU A 292 -1.04 6.11 -21.55
CA GLU A 292 -1.15 7.43 -22.19
C GLU A 292 -1.87 8.43 -21.28
N TYR A 293 -3.02 8.05 -20.74
CA TYR A 293 -3.82 8.91 -19.87
C TYR A 293 -3.08 9.25 -18.58
N CYS A 294 -2.44 8.26 -17.97
CA CYS A 294 -1.63 8.44 -16.77
C CYS A 294 -0.45 9.40 -17.01
N GLU A 295 0.29 9.23 -18.11
CA GLU A 295 1.39 10.13 -18.46
C GLU A 295 0.91 11.56 -18.67
N LYS A 296 -0.16 11.74 -19.43
CA LYS A 296 -0.73 13.05 -19.73
C LYS A 296 -1.21 13.80 -18.50
N ASN A 297 -1.71 13.09 -17.48
CA ASN A 297 -2.33 13.69 -16.31
C ASN A 297 -1.47 13.60 -15.03
N GLY A 298 -0.21 13.14 -15.12
CA GLY A 298 0.68 13.00 -13.96
C GLY A 298 0.22 11.94 -12.96
N ILE A 299 -0.49 10.90 -13.42
CA ILE A 299 -1.00 9.81 -12.59
C ILE A 299 0.00 8.66 -12.58
N GLY A 300 0.23 8.06 -11.42
CA GLY A 300 1.09 6.89 -11.27
C GLY A 300 0.47 5.61 -11.83
N TYR A 301 1.31 4.67 -12.28
CA TYR A 301 0.86 3.31 -12.60
C TYR A 301 1.89 2.25 -12.25
N MET A 302 1.42 1.03 -11.94
CA MET A 302 2.25 -0.15 -11.64
C MET A 302 1.66 -1.38 -12.34
N GLY A 303 2.45 -2.03 -13.21
CA GLY A 303 2.01 -3.23 -13.95
C GLY A 303 2.00 -4.48 -13.08
N TRP A 304 1.01 -5.33 -13.24
CA TRP A 304 0.94 -6.65 -12.63
C TRP A 304 1.40 -7.72 -13.62
N SER A 305 2.31 -8.60 -13.27
CA SER A 305 3.32 -8.58 -12.24
C SER A 305 4.64 -9.09 -12.80
N TRP A 306 5.76 -8.95 -12.08
CA TRP A 306 7.07 -9.28 -12.63
C TRP A 306 7.12 -10.67 -13.25
N LYS A 307 6.82 -11.70 -12.47
CA LYS A 307 6.79 -13.10 -12.94
C LYS A 307 6.17 -14.02 -11.89
N GLY A 308 5.69 -15.19 -12.35
CA GLY A 308 5.24 -16.26 -11.49
C GLY A 308 3.73 -16.37 -11.36
N ASN A 309 2.99 -15.65 -12.20
CA ASN A 309 1.55 -15.85 -12.32
C ASN A 309 1.25 -17.31 -12.69
N SER A 310 0.15 -17.87 -12.18
CA SER A 310 -0.21 -19.25 -12.36
C SER A 310 -1.73 -19.42 -12.43
N GLY A 311 -2.19 -20.67 -12.66
CA GLY A 311 -3.63 -20.94 -12.66
C GLY A 311 -4.39 -20.44 -13.88
N GLY A 312 -3.69 -20.18 -15.00
CA GLY A 312 -4.27 -19.74 -16.26
C GLY A 312 -4.17 -18.24 -16.49
N VAL A 313 -3.42 -17.52 -15.66
CA VAL A 313 -3.14 -16.09 -15.81
C VAL A 313 -1.64 -15.80 -16.03
N GLU A 314 -0.89 -16.79 -16.48
CA GLU A 314 0.55 -16.70 -16.78
C GLU A 314 0.86 -15.66 -17.85
N TYR A 315 -0.12 -15.28 -18.65
CA TYR A 315 -0.03 -14.19 -19.63
C TYR A 315 0.23 -12.82 -19.00
N LEU A 316 0.01 -12.67 -17.68
CA LEU A 316 0.31 -11.44 -16.95
C LEU A 316 1.79 -11.32 -16.52
N ASP A 317 2.60 -12.35 -16.75
CA ASP A 317 4.05 -12.26 -16.50
C ASP A 317 4.68 -11.19 -17.39
N ILE A 318 5.29 -10.16 -16.76
CA ILE A 318 6.02 -9.09 -17.45
C ILE A 318 7.33 -9.64 -17.99
N ALA A 319 8.00 -10.48 -17.22
CA ALA A 319 9.25 -11.11 -17.63
C ALA A 319 9.11 -12.62 -17.83
N ASN A 320 9.68 -13.14 -18.91
CA ASN A 320 9.77 -14.59 -19.13
C ASN A 320 10.89 -15.24 -18.30
N GLU A 321 11.87 -14.44 -17.86
CA GLU A 321 12.96 -14.87 -16.98
C GLU A 321 13.07 -13.93 -15.79
N TRP A 322 13.33 -14.47 -14.58
CA TRP A 322 13.38 -13.71 -13.34
C TRP A 322 14.44 -12.58 -13.34
N ASP A 323 15.51 -12.77 -14.08
CA ASP A 323 16.59 -11.78 -14.24
C ASP A 323 16.28 -10.68 -15.26
N GLY A 324 15.07 -10.69 -15.84
CA GLY A 324 14.64 -9.70 -16.83
C GLY A 324 15.34 -9.78 -18.19
N SER A 325 16.13 -10.83 -18.44
CA SER A 325 16.83 -11.01 -19.72
C SER A 325 15.89 -11.16 -20.91
N VAL A 326 14.66 -11.59 -20.66
CA VAL A 326 13.60 -11.72 -21.67
C VAL A 326 12.30 -11.18 -21.10
N LEU A 327 11.77 -10.10 -21.67
CA LEU A 327 10.43 -9.60 -21.39
C LEU A 327 9.38 -10.39 -22.20
N SER A 328 8.15 -10.47 -21.68
CA SER A 328 7.05 -11.05 -22.46
C SER A 328 6.68 -10.11 -23.61
N PRO A 329 6.39 -10.64 -24.81
CA PRO A 329 6.18 -9.80 -26.00
C PRO A 329 4.89 -8.99 -25.94
N ASP A 330 3.83 -9.55 -25.37
CA ASP A 330 2.50 -8.96 -25.40
C ASP A 330 2.25 -7.99 -24.24
N TRP A 331 2.95 -8.17 -23.10
CA TRP A 331 2.80 -7.35 -21.92
C TRP A 331 4.10 -6.63 -21.51
N GLY A 332 5.17 -7.36 -21.22
CA GLY A 332 6.40 -6.78 -20.71
C GLY A 332 7.04 -5.78 -21.65
N GLU A 333 7.06 -6.06 -22.95
CA GLU A 333 7.58 -5.14 -23.96
C GLU A 333 6.74 -3.87 -24.07
N VAL A 334 5.42 -3.98 -23.95
CA VAL A 334 4.50 -2.83 -23.98
C VAL A 334 4.68 -1.97 -22.74
N LEU A 335 4.67 -2.58 -21.55
CA LEU A 335 4.81 -1.86 -20.27
C LEU A 335 6.17 -1.16 -20.15
N VAL A 336 7.25 -1.83 -20.55
CA VAL A 336 8.62 -1.32 -20.35
C VAL A 336 9.08 -0.44 -21.48
N ASN A 337 8.97 -0.90 -22.74
CA ASN A 337 9.55 -0.26 -23.92
C ASN A 337 8.53 0.52 -24.77
N GLY A 338 7.23 0.42 -24.46
CA GLY A 338 6.14 1.11 -25.16
C GLY A 338 6.31 2.63 -25.24
N GLU A 339 5.40 3.32 -25.93
CA GLU A 339 5.49 4.78 -26.11
C GLU A 339 5.38 5.55 -24.79
N ASN A 340 4.43 5.16 -23.96
CA ASN A 340 4.23 5.72 -22.61
C ASN A 340 4.73 4.74 -21.52
N GLY A 341 5.63 3.82 -21.90
CA GLY A 341 6.17 2.80 -21.02
C GLY A 341 7.21 3.33 -20.02
N ILE A 342 7.51 2.50 -19.04
CA ILE A 342 8.38 2.82 -17.89
C ILE A 342 9.69 3.48 -18.34
N LYS A 343 10.39 2.91 -19.30
CA LYS A 343 11.72 3.36 -19.73
C LYS A 343 11.75 4.78 -20.29
N LYS A 344 10.62 5.27 -20.79
CA LYS A 344 10.52 6.62 -21.40
C LYS A 344 9.94 7.65 -20.44
N THR A 345 9.16 7.22 -19.47
CA THR A 345 8.34 8.13 -18.64
C THR A 345 8.75 8.15 -17.16
N ALA A 346 9.43 7.10 -16.68
CA ALA A 346 9.90 7.07 -15.31
C ALA A 346 10.99 8.11 -15.06
N LYS A 347 10.89 8.76 -13.89
CA LYS A 347 11.93 9.61 -13.34
C LYS A 347 12.33 9.05 -11.98
N LYS A 348 13.62 8.98 -11.72
CA LYS A 348 14.15 8.57 -10.43
C LYS A 348 13.59 9.49 -9.35
N CYS A 349 13.18 8.93 -8.20
CA CYS A 349 12.77 9.73 -7.06
C CYS A 349 13.96 10.56 -6.55
N SER A 350 13.71 11.83 -6.24
CA SER A 350 14.79 12.75 -5.87
C SER A 350 15.46 12.43 -4.53
N VAL A 351 14.88 11.54 -3.73
CA VAL A 351 15.48 11.06 -2.49
C VAL A 351 16.75 10.21 -2.73
N PHE A 352 16.93 9.73 -3.95
CA PHE A 352 18.12 8.96 -4.35
C PHE A 352 19.19 9.81 -5.07
N GLY A 353 19.01 11.11 -5.20
CA GLY A 353 19.98 12.06 -5.77
C GLY A 353 19.84 12.25 -7.26
#